data_1cc0bc145895dd0078beb2350f0f5acc
#
_entry.id   1cc0bc145895dd0078beb2350f0f5acc
#
_cell.length_a   1.000
_cell.length_b   1.000
_cell.length_c   1.000
_cell.angle_alpha   90.00
_cell.angle_beta   90.00
_cell.angle_gamma   90.00
#
_symmetry.space_group_name_H-M   'P 1'
#
loop_
_entity.id
_entity.type
_entity.pdbx_description
1 polymer ?
#
loop_
_entity_poly.entity_id
_entity_poly.type
_entity_poly.pdbx_seq_one_letter_code
_entity_poly.pdbx_strand_id
1 'polypeptide(L)'
;RQCEYCLNPKTNLCQAIRETQGQGLMPDGTSRFSMLDGTPILHYMGCSTFSNYTVLPEIALAKINSDAPFEKVCYIGCGVTTGLGAVMNTAKVEIGSRAIVFGLGGIGLNVIQGLKLAGADQIVGVDLNSGKQSMAEKFGMTDFVNPSDVNDDLVAHLVKITNGGADYTFDATGNVNVMRTALESAHKGWGESIIIGVAPAGAEISTRPFQLVTGRVWKGTAFGGARGRTDVPKIVD
;
A
#
# COMPACT_ATOMS: atom_id res chain seq x y z
N ARG A 1 21.96 3.95 6.40
CA ARG A 1 21.04 5.08 6.74
C ARG A 1 21.82 6.39 6.91
N GLN A 2 22.66 6.75 5.94
CA GLN A 2 23.48 7.97 6.02
C GLN A 2 23.25 8.91 4.82
N CYS A 3 22.49 8.48 3.81
CA CYS A 3 22.16 9.33 2.69
C CYS A 3 21.09 10.36 3.08
N GLU A 4 20.99 11.44 2.33
CA GLU A 4 20.02 12.52 2.54
C GLU A 4 18.60 12.01 2.75
N TYR A 5 18.16 11.04 1.95
CA TYR A 5 16.81 10.44 2.05
C TYR A 5 16.59 9.70 3.36
N CYS A 6 17.60 8.98 3.85
CA CYS A 6 17.50 8.26 5.13
C CYS A 6 17.46 9.18 6.35
N LEU A 7 18.10 10.34 6.24
CA LEU A 7 18.15 11.34 7.31
C LEU A 7 16.91 12.26 7.30
N ASN A 8 16.20 12.34 6.16
CA ASN A 8 15.02 13.20 6.03
C ASN A 8 13.76 12.49 6.55
N PRO A 9 12.97 13.12 7.44
CA PRO A 9 11.73 12.54 7.95
C PRO A 9 10.61 12.44 6.92
N LYS A 10 10.71 13.08 5.75
CA LYS A 10 9.66 13.14 4.73
C LYS A 10 9.58 11.87 3.85
N THR A 11 10.56 10.97 3.93
CA THR A 11 10.60 9.77 3.09
C THR A 11 11.13 8.54 3.84
N ASN A 12 10.67 7.36 3.43
CA ASN A 12 11.19 6.06 3.84
C ASN A 12 12.07 5.41 2.77
N LEU A 13 12.27 6.06 1.62
CA LEU A 13 12.95 5.50 0.45
C LEU A 13 14.44 5.86 0.44
N CYS A 14 15.29 4.90 0.78
CA CYS A 14 16.74 5.05 0.66
C CYS A 14 17.15 4.97 -0.83
N GLN A 15 17.75 6.02 -1.37
CA GLN A 15 18.22 6.00 -2.76
C GLN A 15 19.56 5.30 -2.91
N ALA A 16 20.45 5.38 -1.92
CA ALA A 16 21.77 4.73 -2.00
C ALA A 16 21.72 3.21 -2.15
N ILE A 17 20.69 2.54 -1.60
CA ILE A 17 20.55 1.09 -1.77
C ILE A 17 20.06 0.68 -3.17
N ARG A 18 19.48 1.61 -3.93
CA ARG A 18 18.91 1.33 -5.25
C ARG A 18 19.93 0.85 -6.27
N GLU A 19 21.16 1.32 -6.16
CA GLU A 19 22.24 0.97 -7.08
C GLU A 19 22.54 -0.54 -7.11
N THR A 20 22.47 -1.20 -5.96
CA THR A 20 22.69 -2.65 -5.84
C THR A 20 21.38 -3.44 -5.78
N GLN A 21 20.43 -3.00 -4.97
CA GLN A 21 19.13 -3.67 -4.81
C GLN A 21 18.36 -3.80 -6.14
N GLY A 22 18.39 -2.77 -6.98
CA GLY A 22 17.74 -2.79 -8.30
C GLY A 22 18.36 -3.80 -9.28
N GLN A 23 19.60 -4.20 -9.03
CA GLN A 23 20.32 -5.22 -9.80
C GLN A 23 20.20 -6.63 -9.17
N GLY A 24 19.50 -6.76 -8.05
CA GLY A 24 19.40 -8.01 -7.31
C GLY A 24 20.70 -8.39 -6.58
N LEU A 25 21.45 -7.40 -6.16
CA LEU A 25 22.74 -7.60 -5.46
C LEU A 25 22.69 -7.09 -4.02
N MET A 26 23.59 -7.61 -3.20
CA MET A 26 23.89 -7.09 -1.88
C MET A 26 24.63 -5.75 -1.97
N PRO A 27 24.72 -4.96 -0.88
CA PRO A 27 25.42 -3.66 -0.89
C PRO A 27 26.89 -3.71 -1.31
N ASP A 28 27.54 -4.87 -1.22
CA ASP A 28 28.90 -5.10 -1.67
C ASP A 28 29.02 -5.50 -3.17
N GLY A 29 27.89 -5.48 -3.89
CA GLY A 29 27.84 -5.80 -5.32
C GLY A 29 27.87 -7.30 -5.64
N THR A 30 27.70 -8.18 -4.62
CA THR A 30 27.73 -9.64 -4.80
C THR A 30 26.40 -10.30 -4.50
N SER A 31 26.26 -11.58 -4.89
CA SER A 31 25.17 -12.46 -4.44
C SER A 31 25.69 -13.45 -3.41
N ARG A 32 24.80 -13.90 -2.52
CA ARG A 32 25.04 -14.96 -1.53
C ARG A 32 24.48 -16.31 -1.97
N PHE A 33 23.78 -16.32 -3.10
CA PHE A 33 23.12 -17.51 -3.63
C PHE A 33 23.67 -17.89 -4.98
N SER A 34 23.79 -19.20 -5.22
CA SER A 34 24.14 -19.75 -6.52
C SER A 34 23.41 -21.05 -6.77
N MET A 35 23.29 -21.42 -8.03
CA MET A 35 22.94 -22.77 -8.44
C MET A 35 24.06 -23.74 -8.08
N LEU A 36 23.80 -25.06 -8.19
CA LEU A 36 24.79 -26.08 -7.91
C LEU A 36 26.00 -26.02 -8.87
N ASP A 37 25.82 -25.49 -10.08
CA ASP A 37 26.87 -25.27 -11.06
C ASP A 37 27.67 -23.96 -10.86
N GLY A 38 27.36 -23.21 -9.79
CA GLY A 38 28.00 -21.95 -9.45
C GLY A 38 27.39 -20.72 -10.11
N THR A 39 26.34 -20.86 -10.94
CA THR A 39 25.64 -19.72 -11.55
C THR A 39 25.00 -18.84 -10.46
N PRO A 40 25.30 -17.52 -10.39
CA PRO A 40 24.74 -16.65 -9.38
C PRO A 40 23.20 -16.54 -9.46
N ILE A 41 22.53 -16.54 -8.31
CA ILE A 41 21.10 -16.24 -8.17
C ILE A 41 20.98 -14.84 -7.57
N LEU A 42 20.18 -13.97 -8.20
CA LEU A 42 19.98 -12.61 -7.74
C LEU A 42 19.12 -12.56 -6.47
N HIS A 43 19.38 -11.55 -5.64
CA HIS A 43 18.60 -11.27 -4.44
C HIS A 43 17.31 -10.51 -4.78
N TYR A 44 16.19 -10.90 -4.19
CA TYR A 44 14.97 -10.11 -4.20
C TYR A 44 14.98 -9.12 -3.03
N MET A 45 14.82 -7.84 -3.33
CA MET A 45 14.77 -6.73 -2.35
C MET A 45 15.98 -6.68 -1.38
N GLY A 46 17.11 -7.29 -1.75
CA GLY A 46 18.31 -7.36 -0.93
C GLY A 46 18.21 -8.27 0.29
N CYS A 47 17.15 -9.06 0.44
CA CYS A 47 16.93 -9.95 1.59
C CYS A 47 16.63 -11.41 1.23
N SER A 48 15.89 -11.68 0.16
CA SER A 48 15.61 -13.04 -0.35
C SER A 48 15.23 -14.05 0.73
N THR A 49 14.15 -13.76 1.47
CA THR A 49 13.76 -14.56 2.66
C THR A 49 13.04 -15.86 2.35
N PHE A 50 12.80 -16.23 1.08
CA PHE A 50 12.35 -17.56 0.68
C PHE A 50 13.51 -18.56 0.65
N SER A 51 14.19 -18.71 1.80
CA SER A 51 15.31 -19.60 2.00
C SER A 51 15.42 -19.97 3.48
N ASN A 52 16.10 -21.07 3.79
CA ASN A 52 16.33 -21.50 5.17
C ASN A 52 17.28 -20.55 5.92
N TYR A 53 18.20 -19.91 5.18
CA TYR A 53 19.16 -18.96 5.71
C TYR A 53 19.20 -17.74 4.80
N THR A 54 19.34 -16.56 5.39
CA THR A 54 19.57 -15.31 4.66
C THR A 54 20.69 -14.51 5.33
N VAL A 55 21.44 -13.77 4.52
CA VAL A 55 22.48 -12.85 4.99
C VAL A 55 22.10 -11.46 4.52
N LEU A 56 21.96 -10.54 5.47
CA LEU A 56 21.60 -9.15 5.16
C LEU A 56 22.20 -8.21 6.20
N PRO A 57 22.36 -6.92 5.87
CA PRO A 57 22.89 -5.94 6.81
C PRO A 57 21.96 -5.78 8.03
N GLU A 58 22.51 -5.73 9.22
CA GLU A 58 21.78 -5.52 10.48
C GLU A 58 20.82 -4.33 10.40
N ILE A 59 21.23 -3.26 9.71
CA ILE A 59 20.40 -2.06 9.54
C ILE A 59 19.08 -2.31 8.78
N ALA A 60 19.00 -3.39 8.02
CA ALA A 60 17.79 -3.81 7.30
C ALA A 60 16.83 -4.64 8.17
N LEU A 61 17.23 -4.99 9.40
CA LEU A 61 16.46 -5.81 10.32
C LEU A 61 15.69 -4.94 11.32
N ALA A 62 14.48 -5.39 11.66
CA ALA A 62 13.74 -4.92 12.82
C ALA A 62 13.57 -6.09 13.80
N LYS A 63 14.00 -5.90 15.05
CA LYS A 63 13.74 -6.87 16.11
C LYS A 63 12.27 -6.72 16.54
N ILE A 64 11.54 -7.82 16.53
CA ILE A 64 10.15 -7.92 16.97
C ILE A 64 10.05 -8.71 18.26
N ASN A 65 8.85 -8.74 18.85
CA ASN A 65 8.53 -9.56 20.01
C ASN A 65 8.82 -11.05 19.71
N SER A 66 9.55 -11.71 20.60
CA SER A 66 9.93 -13.15 20.46
C SER A 66 8.71 -14.08 20.54
N ASP A 67 7.63 -13.67 21.19
CA ASP A 67 6.41 -14.45 21.35
C ASP A 67 5.45 -14.34 20.15
N ALA A 68 5.79 -13.48 19.18
CA ALA A 68 4.97 -13.30 17.98
C ALA A 68 5.01 -14.56 17.09
N PRO A 69 3.85 -15.13 16.71
CA PRO A 69 3.79 -16.35 15.91
C PRO A 69 4.25 -16.11 14.48
N PHE A 70 5.22 -16.89 13.99
CA PHE A 70 5.84 -16.72 12.67
C PHE A 70 4.83 -16.75 11.52
N GLU A 71 3.82 -17.61 11.59
CA GLU A 71 2.78 -17.75 10.57
C GLU A 71 1.90 -16.50 10.41
N LYS A 72 1.93 -15.59 11.37
CA LYS A 72 1.22 -14.31 11.33
C LYS A 72 2.16 -13.17 10.96
N VAL A 73 3.33 -13.09 11.63
CA VAL A 73 4.23 -11.94 11.44
C VAL A 73 4.95 -11.94 10.09
N CYS A 74 4.98 -13.06 9.37
CA CYS A 74 5.59 -13.13 8.04
C CYS A 74 4.93 -12.19 7.01
N TYR A 75 3.68 -11.76 7.23
CA TYR A 75 2.98 -10.81 6.36
C TYR A 75 3.28 -9.34 6.70
N ILE A 76 3.84 -9.05 7.86
CA ILE A 76 3.96 -7.67 8.37
C ILE A 76 5.00 -6.87 7.61
N GLY A 77 6.09 -7.50 7.16
CA GLY A 77 7.21 -6.81 6.51
C GLY A 77 6.85 -6.07 5.20
N CYS A 78 5.73 -6.41 4.56
CA CYS A 78 5.30 -5.78 3.32
C CYS A 78 3.81 -5.44 3.34
N GLY A 79 2.92 -6.43 3.14
CA GLY A 79 1.51 -6.21 2.88
C GLY A 79 0.77 -5.49 4.00
N VAL A 80 0.95 -5.93 5.25
CA VAL A 80 0.29 -5.31 6.42
C VAL A 80 0.80 -3.89 6.63
N THR A 81 2.11 -3.71 6.67
CA THR A 81 2.75 -2.39 6.85
C THR A 81 2.37 -1.41 5.74
N THR A 82 2.26 -1.89 4.50
CA THR A 82 1.84 -1.06 3.35
C THR A 82 0.40 -0.57 3.51
N GLY A 83 -0.53 -1.47 3.82
CA GLY A 83 -1.94 -1.11 3.96
C GLY A 83 -2.20 -0.20 5.15
N LEU A 84 -1.76 -0.60 6.35
CA LEU A 84 -1.91 0.20 7.56
C LEU A 84 -1.20 1.56 7.43
N GLY A 85 0.03 1.56 6.92
CA GLY A 85 0.82 2.78 6.76
C GLY A 85 0.25 3.74 5.72
N ALA A 86 -0.39 3.25 4.67
CA ALA A 86 -1.10 4.10 3.71
C ALA A 86 -2.17 4.96 4.41
N VAL A 87 -2.88 4.38 5.36
CA VAL A 87 -3.91 5.05 6.16
C VAL A 87 -3.29 5.97 7.21
N MET A 88 -2.40 5.42 8.05
CA MET A 88 -1.90 6.10 9.26
C MET A 88 -0.80 7.12 8.97
N ASN A 89 0.13 6.81 8.07
CA ASN A 89 1.32 7.64 7.82
C ASN A 89 1.15 8.55 6.61
N THR A 90 0.55 8.02 5.52
CA THR A 90 0.48 8.74 4.24
C THR A 90 -0.77 9.60 4.15
N ALA A 91 -1.95 9.01 4.30
CA ALA A 91 -3.23 9.72 4.26
C ALA A 91 -3.51 10.46 5.56
N LYS A 92 -3.10 9.88 6.70
CA LYS A 92 -3.41 10.39 8.04
C LYS A 92 -4.91 10.57 8.23
N VAL A 93 -5.63 9.50 7.96
CA VAL A 93 -7.09 9.48 7.92
C VAL A 93 -7.67 9.99 9.24
N GLU A 94 -8.61 10.91 9.13
CA GLU A 94 -9.31 11.53 10.26
C GLU A 94 -10.52 10.70 10.70
N ILE A 95 -10.85 10.76 11.99
CA ILE A 95 -12.04 10.12 12.56
C ILE A 95 -13.29 10.66 11.88
N GLY A 96 -14.25 9.78 11.58
CA GLY A 96 -15.51 10.14 10.93
C GLY A 96 -15.44 10.25 9.40
N SER A 97 -14.27 9.96 8.80
CA SER A 97 -14.08 10.03 7.36
C SER A 97 -14.84 8.96 6.59
N ARG A 98 -15.12 9.25 5.32
CA ARG A 98 -15.60 8.28 4.33
C ARG A 98 -14.45 7.88 3.41
N ALA A 99 -14.27 6.59 3.23
CA ALA A 99 -13.16 6.08 2.42
C ALA A 99 -13.63 5.04 1.40
N ILE A 100 -12.94 4.98 0.24
CA ILE A 100 -13.14 3.95 -0.77
C ILE A 100 -11.82 3.21 -0.98
N VAL A 101 -11.88 1.87 -0.99
CA VAL A 101 -10.73 0.99 -1.22
C VAL A 101 -10.96 0.17 -2.48
N PHE A 102 -10.14 0.38 -3.49
CA PHE A 102 -10.18 -0.36 -4.75
C PHE A 102 -9.21 -1.53 -4.70
N GLY A 103 -9.76 -2.74 -4.85
CA GLY A 103 -9.01 -3.99 -4.76
C GLY A 103 -8.96 -4.56 -3.34
N LEU A 104 -9.67 -5.66 -3.10
CA LEU A 104 -9.79 -6.33 -1.81
C LEU A 104 -8.87 -7.56 -1.73
N GLY A 105 -7.60 -7.35 -2.13
CA GLY A 105 -6.50 -8.28 -1.89
C GLY A 105 -5.84 -8.04 -0.54
N GLY A 106 -4.69 -8.69 -0.30
CA GLY A 106 -3.96 -8.57 0.97
C GLY A 106 -3.68 -7.13 1.40
N ILE A 107 -3.31 -6.24 0.46
CA ILE A 107 -3.06 -4.83 0.76
C ILE A 107 -4.38 -4.09 1.05
N GLY A 108 -5.39 -4.25 0.19
CA GLY A 108 -6.69 -3.58 0.38
C GLY A 108 -7.37 -3.97 1.68
N LEU A 109 -7.30 -5.24 2.10
CA LEU A 109 -7.81 -5.70 3.40
C LEU A 109 -7.09 -4.99 4.57
N ASN A 110 -5.78 -4.78 4.47
CA ASN A 110 -5.03 -4.06 5.49
C ASN A 110 -5.29 -2.54 5.47
N VAL A 111 -5.63 -1.96 4.30
CA VAL A 111 -6.16 -0.59 4.22
C VAL A 111 -7.49 -0.49 4.98
N ILE A 112 -8.42 -1.43 4.73
CA ILE A 112 -9.72 -1.48 5.43
C ILE A 112 -9.53 -1.58 6.95
N GLN A 113 -8.63 -2.47 7.39
CA GLN A 113 -8.30 -2.60 8.82
C GLN A 113 -7.72 -1.29 9.37
N GLY A 114 -6.83 -0.63 8.64
CA GLY A 114 -6.29 0.67 9.01
C GLY A 114 -7.36 1.75 9.14
N LEU A 115 -8.31 1.81 8.20
CA LEU A 115 -9.44 2.74 8.20
C LEU A 115 -10.35 2.51 9.41
N LYS A 116 -10.64 1.25 9.74
CA LYS A 116 -11.39 0.89 10.94
C LYS A 116 -10.66 1.37 12.21
N LEU A 117 -9.35 1.14 12.30
CA LEU A 117 -8.53 1.59 13.43
C LEU A 117 -8.45 3.12 13.52
N ALA A 118 -8.47 3.83 12.39
CA ALA A 118 -8.48 5.29 12.33
C ALA A 118 -9.86 5.90 12.69
N GLY A 119 -10.90 5.07 12.80
CA GLY A 119 -12.25 5.54 13.11
C GLY A 119 -12.99 6.14 11.92
N ALA A 120 -12.76 5.62 10.71
CA ALA A 120 -13.56 5.99 9.54
C ALA A 120 -15.01 5.51 9.72
N ASP A 121 -15.98 6.37 9.38
CA ASP A 121 -17.42 6.06 9.53
C ASP A 121 -17.96 5.19 8.40
N GLN A 122 -17.47 5.40 7.18
CA GLN A 122 -17.84 4.62 6.01
C GLN A 122 -16.61 4.09 5.28
N ILE A 123 -16.59 2.79 5.03
CA ILE A 123 -15.49 2.09 4.33
C ILE A 123 -16.08 1.29 3.18
N VAL A 124 -16.04 1.86 1.99
CA VAL A 124 -16.55 1.23 0.76
C VAL A 124 -15.43 0.39 0.13
N GLY A 125 -15.66 -0.90 0.00
CA GLY A 125 -14.75 -1.81 -0.73
C GLY A 125 -15.23 -2.03 -2.16
N VAL A 126 -14.34 -1.89 -3.13
CA VAL A 126 -14.62 -2.09 -4.55
C VAL A 126 -13.78 -3.24 -5.10
N ASP A 127 -14.41 -4.31 -5.57
CA ASP A 127 -13.72 -5.46 -6.20
C ASP A 127 -14.65 -6.16 -7.19
N LEU A 128 -14.07 -6.70 -8.27
CA LEU A 128 -14.80 -7.49 -9.27
C LEU A 128 -15.22 -8.89 -8.75
N ASN A 129 -14.55 -9.38 -7.71
CA ASN A 129 -14.82 -10.67 -7.11
C ASN A 129 -15.66 -10.52 -5.84
N SER A 130 -16.96 -10.73 -5.96
CA SER A 130 -17.91 -10.68 -4.83
C SER A 130 -17.61 -11.72 -3.71
N GLY A 131 -16.87 -12.78 -4.01
CA GLY A 131 -16.42 -13.75 -3.00
C GLY A 131 -15.48 -13.18 -1.93
N LYS A 132 -14.93 -11.99 -2.15
CA LYS A 132 -14.08 -11.30 -1.17
C LYS A 132 -14.86 -10.46 -0.15
N GLN A 133 -16.13 -10.20 -0.38
CA GLN A 133 -16.96 -9.34 0.44
C GLN A 133 -16.94 -9.77 1.91
N SER A 134 -17.27 -11.02 2.19
CA SER A 134 -17.38 -11.52 3.57
C SER A 134 -16.08 -11.41 4.38
N MET A 135 -14.93 -11.53 3.70
CA MET A 135 -13.63 -11.32 4.35
C MET A 135 -13.39 -9.84 4.63
N ALA A 136 -13.69 -8.96 3.67
CA ALA A 136 -13.52 -7.53 3.84
C ALA A 136 -14.42 -6.95 4.96
N GLU A 137 -15.64 -7.47 5.10
CA GLU A 137 -16.54 -7.12 6.22
C GLU A 137 -15.92 -7.48 7.59
N LYS A 138 -15.26 -8.64 7.70
CA LYS A 138 -14.55 -9.02 8.93
C LYS A 138 -13.42 -8.05 9.27
N PHE A 139 -12.76 -7.48 8.26
CA PHE A 139 -11.72 -6.47 8.42
C PHE A 139 -12.28 -5.08 8.76
N GLY A 140 -13.58 -4.84 8.52
CA GLY A 140 -14.26 -3.60 8.90
C GLY A 140 -14.88 -2.82 7.75
N MET A 141 -14.98 -3.40 6.54
CA MET A 141 -15.73 -2.80 5.43
C MET A 141 -17.21 -2.64 5.79
N THR A 142 -17.79 -1.49 5.45
CA THR A 142 -19.21 -1.20 5.69
C THR A 142 -20.08 -1.45 4.46
N ASP A 143 -19.55 -1.16 3.27
CA ASP A 143 -20.29 -1.25 2.01
C ASP A 143 -19.43 -1.96 0.95
N PHE A 144 -20.04 -2.81 0.13
CA PHE A 144 -19.38 -3.48 -0.98
C PHE A 144 -19.96 -3.03 -2.30
N VAL A 145 -19.09 -2.75 -3.28
CA VAL A 145 -19.48 -2.44 -4.66
C VAL A 145 -18.72 -3.35 -5.63
N ASN A 146 -19.47 -4.14 -6.40
CA ASN A 146 -18.91 -4.79 -7.57
C ASN A 146 -19.15 -3.89 -8.79
N PRO A 147 -18.09 -3.41 -9.46
CA PRO A 147 -18.23 -2.57 -10.66
C PRO A 147 -19.09 -3.20 -11.76
N SER A 148 -19.13 -4.54 -11.86
CA SER A 148 -19.92 -5.25 -12.87
C SER A 148 -21.44 -5.17 -12.62
N ASP A 149 -21.85 -4.85 -11.40
CA ASP A 149 -23.26 -4.74 -11.00
C ASP A 149 -23.78 -3.30 -11.11
N VAL A 150 -22.88 -2.35 -11.40
CA VAL A 150 -23.23 -0.93 -11.56
C VAL A 150 -23.60 -0.66 -13.02
N ASN A 151 -24.87 -0.39 -13.29
CA ASN A 151 -25.39 -0.14 -14.64
C ASN A 151 -25.03 1.26 -15.17
N ASP A 152 -24.68 2.19 -14.29
CA ASP A 152 -24.34 3.58 -14.59
C ASP A 152 -22.81 3.80 -14.53
N ASP A 153 -22.40 5.07 -14.63
CA ASP A 153 -21.00 5.48 -14.38
C ASP A 153 -20.59 5.12 -12.94
N LEU A 154 -19.57 4.28 -12.79
CA LEU A 154 -19.06 3.85 -11.50
C LEU A 154 -18.64 5.04 -10.61
N VAL A 155 -18.02 6.07 -11.19
CA VAL A 155 -17.62 7.27 -10.45
C VAL A 155 -18.86 7.98 -9.89
N ALA A 156 -19.89 8.16 -10.72
CA ALA A 156 -21.13 8.80 -10.28
C ALA A 156 -21.83 7.99 -9.17
N HIS A 157 -21.83 6.65 -9.28
CA HIS A 157 -22.36 5.77 -8.25
C HIS A 157 -21.59 5.92 -6.92
N LEU A 158 -20.25 5.85 -6.96
CA LEU A 158 -19.40 5.97 -5.77
C LEU A 158 -19.53 7.35 -5.11
N VAL A 159 -19.56 8.42 -5.90
CA VAL A 159 -19.79 9.79 -5.40
C VAL A 159 -21.16 9.91 -4.73
N LYS A 160 -22.18 9.26 -5.28
CA LYS A 160 -23.55 9.29 -4.71
C LYS A 160 -23.60 8.57 -3.36
N ILE A 161 -23.06 7.35 -3.24
CA ILE A 161 -23.11 6.56 -2.00
C ILE A 161 -22.22 7.13 -0.88
N THR A 162 -21.22 7.93 -1.24
CA THR A 162 -20.33 8.63 -0.29
C THR A 162 -20.76 10.09 -0.09
N ASN A 163 -21.98 10.45 -0.48
CA ASN A 163 -22.58 11.77 -0.26
C ASN A 163 -21.71 12.93 -0.76
N GLY A 164 -21.28 12.86 -2.03
CA GLY A 164 -20.50 13.92 -2.68
C GLY A 164 -19.03 13.56 -2.97
N GLY A 165 -18.62 12.35 -2.66
CA GLY A 165 -17.28 11.81 -2.82
C GLY A 165 -16.65 11.42 -1.48
N ALA A 166 -15.67 10.54 -1.53
CA ALA A 166 -14.96 10.10 -0.34
C ALA A 166 -13.88 11.11 0.08
N ASP A 167 -13.63 11.22 1.39
CA ASP A 167 -12.53 12.02 1.91
C ASP A 167 -11.19 11.41 1.51
N TYR A 168 -11.12 10.06 1.48
CA TYR A 168 -9.93 9.31 1.06
C TYR A 168 -10.29 8.18 0.11
N THR A 169 -9.49 8.00 -0.93
CA THR A 169 -9.58 6.83 -1.82
C THR A 169 -8.24 6.14 -1.92
N PHE A 170 -8.23 4.80 -1.99
CA PHE A 170 -7.01 3.99 -2.01
C PHE A 170 -7.04 3.04 -3.19
N ASP A 171 -6.04 3.13 -4.08
CA ASP A 171 -5.83 2.10 -5.10
C ASP A 171 -4.86 1.02 -4.61
N ALA A 172 -5.36 -0.20 -4.48
CA ALA A 172 -4.57 -1.40 -4.19
C ALA A 172 -4.57 -2.41 -5.36
N THR A 173 -4.89 -1.96 -6.58
CA THR A 173 -4.98 -2.81 -7.77
C THR A 173 -3.75 -2.71 -8.68
N GLY A 174 -3.14 -1.54 -8.78
CA GLY A 174 -2.08 -1.25 -9.75
C GLY A 174 -2.60 -0.99 -11.18
N ASN A 175 -3.91 -0.86 -11.36
CA ASN A 175 -4.52 -0.55 -12.66
C ASN A 175 -4.66 0.95 -12.83
N VAL A 176 -4.06 1.52 -13.88
CA VAL A 176 -4.06 2.96 -14.15
C VAL A 176 -5.46 3.57 -14.33
N ASN A 177 -6.41 2.80 -14.88
CA ASN A 177 -7.79 3.25 -15.02
C ASN A 177 -8.50 3.30 -13.66
N VAL A 178 -8.21 2.32 -12.78
CA VAL A 178 -8.74 2.31 -11.41
C VAL A 178 -8.14 3.45 -10.60
N MET A 179 -6.86 3.76 -10.76
CA MET A 179 -6.23 4.93 -10.12
C MET A 179 -6.95 6.23 -10.49
N ARG A 180 -7.34 6.39 -11.77
CA ARG A 180 -8.13 7.52 -12.22
C ARG A 180 -9.53 7.52 -11.61
N THR A 181 -10.22 6.39 -11.63
CA THR A 181 -11.55 6.23 -10.99
C THR A 181 -11.49 6.61 -9.51
N ALA A 182 -10.44 6.17 -8.80
CA ALA A 182 -10.22 6.49 -7.40
C ALA A 182 -10.11 8.01 -7.17
N LEU A 183 -9.29 8.71 -7.98
CA LEU A 183 -9.18 10.16 -7.90
C LEU A 183 -10.52 10.85 -8.17
N GLU A 184 -11.22 10.44 -9.23
CA GLU A 184 -12.47 11.07 -9.64
C GLU A 184 -13.63 10.81 -8.65
N SER A 185 -13.53 9.75 -7.83
CA SER A 185 -14.50 9.41 -6.76
C SER A 185 -14.20 10.11 -5.43
N ALA A 186 -13.04 10.77 -5.30
CA ALA A 186 -12.71 11.55 -4.13
C ALA A 186 -13.50 12.86 -4.10
N HIS A 187 -13.73 13.41 -2.90
CA HIS A 187 -14.48 14.66 -2.72
C HIS A 187 -13.79 15.85 -3.38
N LYS A 188 -14.57 16.68 -4.08
CA LYS A 188 -14.08 17.97 -4.57
C LYS A 188 -13.75 18.87 -3.38
N GLY A 189 -12.62 19.57 -3.47
CA GLY A 189 -12.21 20.54 -2.47
C GLY A 189 -11.11 20.02 -1.53
N TRP A 190 -11.20 18.74 -1.07
CA TRP A 190 -10.22 18.21 -0.12
C TRP A 190 -9.90 16.72 -0.27
N GLY A 191 -10.63 15.97 -1.10
CA GLY A 191 -10.46 14.52 -1.20
C GLY A 191 -9.06 14.12 -1.64
N GLU A 192 -8.48 13.13 -0.97
CA GLU A 192 -7.15 12.58 -1.26
C GLU A 192 -7.25 11.18 -1.86
N SER A 193 -6.58 10.97 -2.98
CA SER A 193 -6.46 9.66 -3.63
C SER A 193 -5.04 9.13 -3.49
N ILE A 194 -4.89 7.96 -2.86
CA ILE A 194 -3.62 7.33 -2.53
C ILE A 194 -3.37 6.14 -3.46
N ILE A 195 -2.32 6.22 -4.27
CA ILE A 195 -1.84 5.13 -5.11
C ILE A 195 -0.92 4.23 -4.29
N ILE A 196 -1.28 2.96 -4.15
CA ILE A 196 -0.50 1.92 -3.48
C ILE A 196 -0.10 0.83 -4.49
N GLY A 197 -1.01 0.48 -5.38
CA GLY A 197 -0.82 -0.55 -6.38
C GLY A 197 0.33 -0.22 -7.34
N VAL A 198 1.12 -1.23 -7.70
CA VAL A 198 2.25 -1.07 -8.62
C VAL A 198 1.79 -1.40 -10.03
N ALA A 199 1.78 -0.39 -10.88
CA ALA A 199 1.49 -0.55 -12.30
C ALA A 199 2.69 -1.16 -13.05
N PRO A 200 2.49 -1.76 -14.24
CA PRO A 200 3.58 -2.22 -15.10
C PRO A 200 4.54 -1.09 -15.45
N ALA A 201 5.82 -1.44 -15.66
CA ALA A 201 6.83 -0.47 -16.06
C ALA A 201 6.43 0.25 -17.39
N GLY A 202 6.54 1.57 -17.40
CA GLY A 202 6.16 2.41 -18.54
C GLY A 202 4.66 2.74 -18.62
N ALA A 203 3.83 2.23 -17.72
CA ALA A 203 2.43 2.65 -17.64
C ALA A 203 2.34 4.09 -17.11
N GLU A 204 1.44 4.86 -17.71
CA GLU A 204 1.19 6.25 -17.35
C GLU A 204 -0.23 6.42 -16.79
N ILE A 205 -0.39 7.31 -15.83
CA ILE A 205 -1.70 7.74 -15.33
C ILE A 205 -2.09 9.05 -15.97
N SER A 206 -3.37 9.24 -16.25
CA SER A 206 -3.89 10.48 -16.82
C SER A 206 -5.20 10.89 -16.19
N THR A 207 -5.40 12.19 -16.03
CA THR A 207 -6.66 12.77 -15.59
C THR A 207 -6.86 14.15 -16.19
N ARG A 208 -8.10 14.64 -16.16
CA ARG A 208 -8.38 16.02 -16.57
C ARG A 208 -7.81 16.98 -15.51
N PRO A 209 -7.06 18.03 -15.89
CA PRO A 209 -6.46 18.98 -14.95
C PRO A 209 -7.47 19.58 -13.95
N PHE A 210 -8.73 19.75 -14.37
CA PHE A 210 -9.79 20.29 -13.54
C PHE A 210 -10.08 19.44 -12.29
N GLN A 211 -9.77 18.14 -12.31
CA GLN A 211 -9.89 17.28 -11.12
C GLN A 211 -8.96 17.76 -9.99
N LEU A 212 -7.76 18.20 -10.34
CA LEU A 212 -6.77 18.71 -9.37
C LEU A 212 -7.01 20.18 -9.05
N VAL A 213 -7.37 21.02 -10.03
CA VAL A 213 -7.72 22.44 -9.81
C VAL A 213 -8.88 22.59 -8.81
N THR A 214 -9.79 21.63 -8.77
CA THR A 214 -10.92 21.64 -7.82
C THR A 214 -10.56 21.08 -6.44
N GLY A 215 -9.27 20.94 -6.11
CA GLY A 215 -8.79 20.67 -4.75
C GLY A 215 -8.55 19.20 -4.40
N ARG A 216 -8.76 18.27 -5.34
CA ARG A 216 -8.37 16.88 -5.12
C ARG A 216 -6.85 16.74 -5.08
N VAL A 217 -6.37 15.83 -4.26
CA VAL A 217 -4.95 15.49 -4.17
C VAL A 217 -4.73 14.08 -4.69
N TRP A 218 -3.74 13.91 -5.57
CA TRP A 218 -3.29 12.60 -6.04
C TRP A 218 -1.87 12.36 -5.55
N LYS A 219 -1.66 11.38 -4.71
CA LYS A 219 -0.34 11.05 -4.16
C LYS A 219 -0.12 9.54 -4.04
N GLY A 220 1.13 9.13 -4.02
CA GLY A 220 1.51 7.74 -3.85
C GLY A 220 2.08 7.44 -2.47
N THR A 221 2.19 6.15 -2.16
CA THR A 221 2.89 5.66 -0.98
C THR A 221 3.68 4.40 -1.32
N ALA A 222 4.89 4.31 -0.81
CA ALA A 222 5.69 3.10 -0.88
C ALA A 222 5.82 2.52 0.53
N PHE A 223 5.49 1.23 0.69
CA PHE A 223 5.48 0.56 2.01
C PHE A 223 4.70 1.34 3.09
N GLY A 224 3.62 2.00 2.69
CA GLY A 224 2.78 2.80 3.58
C GLY A 224 3.51 3.98 4.26
N GLY A 225 4.59 4.51 3.68
CA GLY A 225 5.40 5.54 4.32
C GLY A 225 6.10 5.09 5.61
N ALA A 226 6.06 3.79 5.93
CA ALA A 226 6.56 3.26 7.20
C ALA A 226 8.08 3.27 7.29
N ARG A 227 8.57 3.45 8.50
CA ARG A 227 9.98 3.30 8.88
C ARG A 227 10.17 1.91 9.51
N GLY A 228 10.52 0.90 8.70
CA GLY A 228 10.52 -0.51 9.09
C GLY A 228 11.07 -0.83 10.47
N ARG A 229 12.19 -0.24 10.87
CA ARG A 229 12.80 -0.52 12.19
C ARG A 229 12.02 0.00 13.39
N THR A 230 11.18 1.00 13.21
CA THR A 230 10.38 1.61 14.28
C THR A 230 8.91 1.21 14.20
N ASP A 231 8.37 1.05 12.98
CA ASP A 231 6.94 0.85 12.80
C ASP A 231 6.56 -0.63 12.75
N VAL A 232 7.43 -1.51 12.19
CA VAL A 232 7.15 -2.95 12.17
C VAL A 232 7.00 -3.52 13.59
N PRO A 233 7.89 -3.25 14.57
CA PRO A 233 7.65 -3.71 15.94
C PRO A 233 6.32 -3.24 16.53
N LYS A 234 5.94 -1.97 16.33
CA LYS A 234 4.65 -1.43 16.79
C LYS A 234 3.42 -2.07 16.17
N ILE A 235 3.56 -2.57 14.92
CA ILE A 235 2.48 -3.28 14.24
C ILE A 235 2.38 -4.71 14.76
N VAL A 236 3.49 -5.30 15.22
CA VAL A 236 3.54 -6.65 15.81
C VAL A 236 2.92 -6.67 17.20
N ASP A 237 3.21 -5.67 18.04
CA ASP A 237 2.70 -5.52 19.41
C ASP A 237 1.22 -5.10 19.44
#